data_2494b37330e783829c7d8990434b2e9e
#
_entry.id   2494b37330e783829c7d8990434b2e9e
#
_cell.length_a   1.000
_cell.length_b   1.000
_cell.length_c   1.000
_cell.angle_alpha   90.00
_cell.angle_beta   90.00
_cell.angle_gamma   90.00
#
_symmetry.space_group_name_H-M   'P 1'
#
loop_
_entity.id
_entity.type
_entity.pdbx_description
1 polymer ?
#
loop_
_entity_poly.entity_id
_entity_poly.type
_entity_poly.pdbx_seq_one_letter_code
_entity_poly.pdbx_strand_id
1 'polypeptide(L)'
;MAIHVIQSQRIDVLVHAMLTTVNKPAATPFQVLKTQHFIVPSHAVEAWLTQKLAEQKGISANTQFHHRIRGFQWSAYQWVLVEQKEQVRKANIPRIIIKWRIFQALKTFIKAEHNPLTTEHPLYSIVQRIYDSADRLEQGVEKQLKKQGMLYWVSEQVSRLFSHYMEYRGHCQKNCPANLCNCPSNWLQAWGQNKPLPIEQMFFKTNSEISEFTLHQAHELETWQRWLWQEVFHQDFEQMQSIDAMFWEILDDPERRKAALKKLPSQLVIFTLLDLPPMQLAFLRRLGQYIDIYILHYNPSQEYWADSVDPNWKARYDVGVKERFIAKNPKAGDADITKFFQEFTLNFNAITQE
;
A
#
# COMPACT_ATOMS: atom_id res chain seq x y z
N MET A 1 12.21 -17.61 16.75
CA MET A 1 11.37 -17.17 15.66
C MET A 1 11.97 -15.88 15.17
N ALA A 2 12.14 -15.72 13.88
CA ALA A 2 12.87 -14.58 13.32
C ALA A 2 12.47 -14.31 11.86
N ILE A 3 12.83 -13.13 11.36
CA ILE A 3 12.79 -12.83 9.95
C ILE A 3 14.18 -13.08 9.39
N HIS A 4 14.24 -13.95 8.39
CA HIS A 4 15.45 -14.29 7.65
C HIS A 4 15.37 -13.69 6.25
N VAL A 5 16.33 -12.84 5.90
CA VAL A 5 16.41 -12.25 4.55
C VAL A 5 17.55 -12.93 3.80
N ILE A 6 17.23 -13.56 2.69
CA ILE A 6 18.21 -14.22 1.80
C ILE A 6 18.15 -13.47 0.47
N GLN A 7 19.29 -12.89 0.10
CA GLN A 7 19.40 -12.08 -1.11
C GLN A 7 20.34 -12.75 -2.12
N SER A 8 19.95 -12.78 -3.39
CA SER A 8 20.78 -13.28 -4.46
C SER A 8 20.42 -12.64 -5.80
N GLN A 9 21.41 -12.53 -6.69
CA GLN A 9 21.25 -12.16 -8.09
C GLN A 9 20.79 -13.33 -8.96
N ARG A 10 20.89 -14.52 -8.43
CA ARG A 10 20.57 -15.75 -9.14
C ARG A 10 19.30 -16.35 -8.54
N ILE A 11 18.29 -16.46 -9.37
CA ILE A 11 16.99 -17.00 -8.96
C ILE A 11 17.05 -18.49 -8.61
N ASP A 12 17.94 -19.25 -9.26
CA ASP A 12 18.19 -20.67 -8.96
C ASP A 12 18.78 -20.87 -7.55
N VAL A 13 19.66 -19.95 -7.11
CA VAL A 13 20.19 -19.96 -5.74
C VAL A 13 19.07 -19.67 -4.72
N LEU A 14 18.16 -18.72 -5.01
CA LEU A 14 17.01 -18.46 -4.17
C LEU A 14 16.06 -19.65 -4.09
N VAL A 15 15.84 -20.34 -5.23
CA VAL A 15 15.03 -21.58 -5.24
C VAL A 15 15.70 -22.66 -4.40
N HIS A 16 17.01 -22.84 -4.54
CA HIS A 16 17.75 -23.82 -3.73
C HIS A 16 17.65 -23.48 -2.23
N ALA A 17 17.84 -22.21 -1.85
CA ALA A 17 17.66 -21.75 -0.48
C ALA A 17 16.22 -21.98 0.04
N MET A 18 15.21 -21.73 -0.80
CA MET A 18 13.82 -22.05 -0.49
C MET A 18 13.64 -23.54 -0.22
N LEU A 19 14.13 -24.37 -1.10
CA LEU A 19 14.00 -25.82 -1.00
C LEU A 19 14.67 -26.37 0.25
N THR A 20 15.86 -25.89 0.59
CA THR A 20 16.56 -26.27 1.84
C THR A 20 15.78 -25.82 3.09
N THR A 21 15.16 -24.63 3.04
CA THR A 21 14.32 -24.09 4.12
C THR A 21 13.06 -24.93 4.35
N VAL A 22 12.38 -25.28 3.24
CA VAL A 22 11.14 -26.06 3.23
C VAL A 22 11.38 -27.54 3.51
N ASN A 23 12.59 -28.04 3.21
CA ASN A 23 12.99 -29.45 3.40
C ASN A 23 13.53 -29.76 4.78
N LYS A 24 13.38 -28.90 5.78
CA LYS A 24 13.76 -29.26 7.15
C LYS A 24 13.10 -30.59 7.53
N PRO A 25 13.87 -31.58 8.06
CA PRO A 25 13.31 -32.86 8.38
C PRO A 25 12.16 -32.70 9.37
N ALA A 26 11.03 -33.32 9.04
CA ALA A 26 9.86 -33.31 9.90
C ALA A 26 10.16 -34.08 11.19
N ALA A 27 9.99 -33.45 12.35
CA ALA A 27 10.19 -34.10 13.63
C ALA A 27 9.15 -35.22 13.88
N THR A 28 8.00 -35.16 13.19
CA THR A 28 6.96 -36.20 13.25
C THR A 28 6.36 -36.44 11.86
N PRO A 29 5.87 -37.65 11.54
CA PRO A 29 5.23 -37.94 10.25
C PRO A 29 4.09 -36.99 9.89
N PHE A 30 3.33 -36.52 10.89
CA PHE A 30 2.22 -35.58 10.69
C PHE A 30 2.66 -34.16 10.26
N GLN A 31 3.92 -33.78 10.50
CA GLN A 31 4.43 -32.48 10.04
C GLN A 31 4.58 -32.43 8.52
N VAL A 32 4.77 -33.58 7.86
CA VAL A 32 4.80 -33.67 6.40
C VAL A 32 3.45 -33.26 5.78
N LEU A 33 2.37 -33.49 6.51
CA LEU A 33 1.01 -33.14 6.06
C LEU A 33 0.62 -31.68 6.35
N LYS A 34 1.46 -30.92 7.06
CA LYS A 34 1.18 -29.49 7.30
C LYS A 34 1.32 -28.69 6.02
N THR A 35 0.34 -27.83 5.78
CA THR A 35 0.37 -26.91 4.65
C THR A 35 1.55 -25.94 4.75
N GLN A 36 2.32 -25.84 3.68
CA GLN A 36 3.39 -24.87 3.52
C GLN A 36 2.86 -23.62 2.85
N HIS A 37 3.12 -22.45 3.43
CA HIS A 37 2.59 -21.19 2.94
C HIS A 37 3.66 -20.36 2.25
N PHE A 38 3.33 -19.92 1.03
CA PHE A 38 4.20 -19.10 0.19
C PHE A 38 3.48 -17.80 -0.18
N ILE A 39 4.23 -16.70 -0.22
CA ILE A 39 3.77 -15.46 -0.82
C ILE A 39 4.60 -15.22 -2.08
N VAL A 40 3.94 -15.06 -3.22
CA VAL A 40 4.55 -14.92 -4.53
C VAL A 40 3.93 -13.74 -5.29
N PRO A 41 4.67 -13.11 -6.24
CA PRO A 41 4.16 -11.93 -6.96
C PRO A 41 3.07 -12.23 -7.98
N SER A 42 3.00 -13.47 -8.51
CA SER A 42 2.06 -13.81 -9.58
C SER A 42 1.78 -15.31 -9.69
N HIS A 43 0.69 -15.66 -10.37
CA HIS A 43 0.36 -17.05 -10.71
C HIS A 43 1.42 -17.75 -11.58
N ALA A 44 2.15 -16.99 -12.41
CA ALA A 44 3.25 -17.57 -13.20
C ALA A 44 4.38 -18.05 -12.30
N VAL A 45 4.75 -17.26 -11.27
CA VAL A 45 5.75 -17.66 -10.28
C VAL A 45 5.25 -18.82 -9.42
N GLU A 46 3.98 -18.84 -9.04
CA GLU A 46 3.35 -19.98 -8.36
C GLU A 46 3.51 -21.27 -9.16
N ALA A 47 3.07 -21.27 -10.44
CA ALA A 47 3.16 -22.45 -11.30
C ALA A 47 4.61 -22.93 -11.46
N TRP A 48 5.54 -22.00 -11.66
CA TRP A 48 6.95 -22.30 -11.80
C TRP A 48 7.56 -22.88 -10.50
N LEU A 49 7.25 -22.29 -9.33
CA LEU A 49 7.71 -22.84 -8.04
C LEU A 49 7.10 -24.19 -7.73
N THR A 50 5.83 -24.41 -8.07
CA THR A 50 5.16 -25.71 -7.93
C THR A 50 5.89 -26.78 -8.73
N GLN A 51 6.29 -26.47 -9.98
CA GLN A 51 7.10 -27.37 -10.79
C GLN A 51 8.47 -27.63 -10.14
N LYS A 52 9.18 -26.61 -9.67
CA LYS A 52 10.48 -26.75 -9.01
C LYS A 52 10.43 -27.59 -7.73
N LEU A 53 9.36 -27.42 -6.95
CA LEU A 53 9.08 -28.24 -5.77
C LEU A 53 8.85 -29.72 -6.16
N ALA A 54 8.09 -29.97 -7.23
CA ALA A 54 7.81 -31.31 -7.73
C ALA A 54 9.08 -31.99 -8.31
N GLU A 55 9.91 -31.25 -9.06
CA GLU A 55 11.19 -31.76 -9.60
C GLU A 55 12.13 -32.26 -8.50
N GLN A 56 12.17 -31.57 -7.35
CA GLN A 56 13.07 -31.95 -6.25
C GLN A 56 12.49 -32.96 -5.26
N LYS A 57 11.19 -32.91 -5.02
CA LYS A 57 10.54 -33.75 -4.01
C LYS A 57 9.79 -34.95 -4.61
N GLY A 58 9.77 -35.05 -5.93
CA GLY A 58 8.92 -36.01 -6.67
C GLY A 58 7.44 -35.61 -6.71
N ILE A 59 6.98 -34.81 -5.74
CA ILE A 59 5.61 -34.35 -5.65
C ILE A 59 5.57 -32.95 -5.01
N SER A 60 4.69 -32.08 -5.49
CA SER A 60 4.33 -30.83 -4.83
C SER A 60 2.91 -30.96 -4.28
N ALA A 61 2.83 -31.18 -2.96
CA ALA A 61 1.54 -31.30 -2.26
C ALA A 61 1.57 -30.48 -0.99
N ASN A 62 0.38 -30.12 -0.49
CA ASN A 62 0.20 -29.33 0.73
C ASN A 62 0.90 -27.96 0.68
N THR A 63 0.88 -27.33 -0.49
CA THR A 63 1.38 -25.96 -0.69
C THR A 63 0.22 -25.03 -0.89
N GLN A 64 0.25 -23.86 -0.23
CA GLN A 64 -0.72 -22.79 -0.40
C GLN A 64 0.01 -21.51 -0.78
N PHE A 65 -0.35 -20.96 -1.93
CA PHE A 65 0.22 -19.72 -2.44
C PHE A 65 -0.72 -18.54 -2.21
N HIS A 66 -0.13 -17.42 -1.81
CA HIS A 66 -0.78 -16.14 -1.66
C HIS A 66 -0.09 -15.14 -2.59
N HIS A 67 -0.85 -14.41 -3.42
CA HIS A 67 -0.26 -13.46 -4.38
C HIS A 67 -0.01 -12.08 -3.79
N ARG A 68 -0.40 -11.85 -2.53
CA ARG A 68 -0.15 -10.63 -1.77
C ARG A 68 -0.05 -10.95 -0.29
N ILE A 69 0.75 -10.18 0.44
CA ILE A 69 0.84 -10.29 1.90
C ILE A 69 -0.53 -10.10 2.54
N ARG A 70 -1.34 -9.17 2.04
CA ARG A 70 -2.72 -8.95 2.51
C ARG A 70 -3.56 -10.23 2.44
N GLY A 71 -3.43 -11.03 1.39
CA GLY A 71 -4.14 -12.31 1.28
C GLY A 71 -3.79 -13.28 2.40
N PHE A 72 -2.50 -13.42 2.70
CA PHE A 72 -2.02 -14.21 3.82
C PHE A 72 -2.49 -13.62 5.17
N GLN A 73 -2.40 -12.32 5.36
CA GLN A 73 -2.83 -11.61 6.58
C GLN A 73 -4.31 -11.93 6.91
N TRP A 74 -5.20 -11.80 5.94
CA TRP A 74 -6.62 -12.12 6.13
C TRP A 74 -6.86 -13.61 6.38
N SER A 75 -6.08 -14.49 5.77
CA SER A 75 -6.12 -15.92 6.08
C SER A 75 -5.68 -16.19 7.53
N ALA A 76 -4.62 -15.55 7.98
CA ALA A 76 -4.14 -15.66 9.38
C ALA A 76 -5.20 -15.18 10.38
N TYR A 77 -5.90 -14.08 10.09
CA TYR A 77 -7.03 -13.63 10.91
C TYR A 77 -8.14 -14.68 10.97
N GLN A 78 -8.52 -15.26 9.85
CA GLN A 78 -9.55 -16.31 9.80
C GLN A 78 -9.16 -17.58 10.60
N TRP A 79 -7.88 -17.95 10.58
CA TRP A 79 -7.40 -19.13 11.32
C TRP A 79 -7.38 -18.90 12.83
N VAL A 80 -7.02 -17.71 13.28
CA VAL A 80 -6.94 -17.38 14.71
C VAL A 80 -8.30 -17.00 15.29
N LEU A 81 -9.04 -16.11 14.59
CA LEU A 81 -10.34 -15.56 15.00
C LEU A 81 -11.51 -16.45 14.52
N VAL A 82 -11.49 -17.73 14.87
CA VAL A 82 -12.49 -18.70 14.37
C VAL A 82 -13.91 -18.36 14.81
N GLU A 83 -14.08 -17.85 16.03
CA GLU A 83 -15.40 -17.46 16.55
C GLU A 83 -15.95 -16.21 15.86
N GLN A 84 -15.07 -15.32 15.38
CA GLN A 84 -15.39 -14.09 14.68
C GLN A 84 -15.27 -14.21 13.15
N LYS A 85 -15.26 -15.42 12.59
CA LYS A 85 -15.01 -15.68 11.16
C LYS A 85 -15.90 -14.88 10.21
N GLU A 86 -17.18 -14.70 10.54
CA GLU A 86 -18.09 -13.87 9.74
C GLU A 86 -17.74 -12.38 9.80
N GLN A 87 -17.33 -11.88 10.95
CA GLN A 87 -16.87 -10.48 11.09
C GLN A 87 -15.59 -10.27 10.28
N VAL A 88 -14.62 -11.18 10.36
CA VAL A 88 -13.38 -11.14 9.57
C VAL A 88 -13.69 -11.14 8.08
N ARG A 89 -14.64 -11.97 7.62
CA ARG A 89 -15.03 -12.04 6.21
C ARG A 89 -15.68 -10.74 5.74
N LYS A 90 -16.55 -10.15 6.54
CA LYS A 90 -17.23 -8.87 6.23
C LYS A 90 -16.26 -7.70 6.19
N ALA A 91 -15.28 -7.67 7.10
CA ALA A 91 -14.28 -6.61 7.17
C ALA A 91 -13.27 -6.65 6.00
N ASN A 92 -13.07 -7.80 5.35
CA ASN A 92 -12.20 -7.93 4.18
C ASN A 92 -12.90 -7.48 2.90
N ILE A 93 -13.00 -6.19 2.67
CA ILE A 93 -13.72 -5.64 1.53
C ILE A 93 -12.83 -5.63 0.29
N PRO A 94 -13.20 -6.33 -0.80
CA PRO A 94 -12.47 -6.27 -2.05
C PRO A 94 -12.68 -4.92 -2.76
N ARG A 95 -11.67 -4.49 -3.52
CA ARG A 95 -11.68 -3.23 -4.28
C ARG A 95 -12.93 -3.08 -5.18
N ILE A 96 -13.44 -4.19 -5.70
CA ILE A 96 -14.64 -4.16 -6.53
C ILE A 96 -15.87 -3.62 -5.77
N ILE A 97 -16.02 -3.97 -4.51
CA ILE A 97 -17.11 -3.46 -3.67
C ILE A 97 -16.91 -1.96 -3.42
N ILE A 98 -15.67 -1.54 -3.15
CA ILE A 98 -15.29 -0.13 -3.01
C ILE A 98 -15.73 0.66 -4.23
N LYS A 99 -15.38 0.20 -5.42
CA LYS A 99 -15.76 0.83 -6.68
C LYS A 99 -17.26 1.02 -6.81
N TRP A 100 -18.03 -0.03 -6.57
CA TRP A 100 -19.48 0.05 -6.72
C TRP A 100 -20.16 0.92 -5.66
N ARG A 101 -19.63 1.00 -4.44
CA ARG A 101 -20.13 1.93 -3.42
C ARG A 101 -19.88 3.38 -3.82
N ILE A 102 -18.66 3.71 -4.31
CA ILE A 102 -18.36 5.04 -4.85
C ILE A 102 -19.28 5.37 -6.03
N PHE A 103 -19.46 4.41 -6.96
CA PHE A 103 -20.36 4.57 -8.08
C PHE A 103 -21.79 4.90 -7.63
N GLN A 104 -22.32 4.19 -6.65
CA GLN A 104 -23.66 4.44 -6.13
C GLN A 104 -23.77 5.80 -5.40
N ALA A 105 -22.77 6.16 -4.61
CA ALA A 105 -22.74 7.44 -3.91
C ALA A 105 -22.78 8.63 -4.90
N LEU A 106 -21.98 8.57 -5.96
CA LEU A 106 -21.94 9.62 -6.98
C LEU A 106 -23.13 9.59 -7.94
N LYS A 107 -23.70 8.40 -8.23
CA LYS A 107 -24.81 8.22 -9.18
C LYS A 107 -26.04 9.01 -8.81
N THR A 108 -26.31 9.23 -7.53
CA THR A 108 -27.45 10.00 -7.05
C THR A 108 -27.44 11.43 -7.58
N PHE A 109 -26.27 12.02 -7.79
CA PHE A 109 -26.06 13.39 -8.26
C PHE A 109 -26.00 13.52 -9.79
N ILE A 110 -26.00 12.42 -10.56
CA ILE A 110 -25.79 12.44 -12.02
C ILE A 110 -27.08 12.21 -12.81
N LYS A 111 -28.21 12.13 -12.12
CA LYS A 111 -29.51 11.91 -12.76
C LYS A 111 -30.12 13.18 -13.39
N ALA A 112 -29.74 14.34 -12.89
CA ALA A 112 -30.27 15.63 -13.35
C ALA A 112 -29.66 16.05 -14.70
N GLU A 113 -30.26 17.05 -15.33
CA GLU A 113 -29.74 17.64 -16.56
C GLU A 113 -28.44 18.41 -16.32
N HIS A 114 -28.39 19.15 -15.23
CA HIS A 114 -27.23 19.91 -14.75
C HIS A 114 -26.78 19.40 -13.39
N ASN A 115 -25.59 19.84 -12.95
CA ASN A 115 -25.08 19.50 -11.63
C ASN A 115 -26.04 20.06 -10.55
N PRO A 116 -26.66 19.19 -9.73
CA PRO A 116 -27.62 19.62 -8.71
C PRO A 116 -26.96 20.18 -7.45
N LEU A 117 -25.62 20.09 -7.33
CA LEU A 117 -24.89 20.51 -6.15
C LEU A 117 -24.55 22.01 -6.22
N THR A 118 -24.49 22.65 -5.07
CA THR A 118 -23.94 24.01 -4.93
C THR A 118 -22.42 23.98 -4.92
N THR A 119 -21.77 25.07 -5.26
CA THR A 119 -20.30 25.20 -5.25
C THR A 119 -19.66 24.94 -3.89
N GLU A 120 -20.43 25.07 -2.81
CA GLU A 120 -20.00 24.81 -1.43
C GLU A 120 -19.98 23.30 -1.09
N HIS A 121 -20.67 22.48 -1.88
CA HIS A 121 -20.75 21.06 -1.59
C HIS A 121 -19.42 20.37 -1.89
N PRO A 122 -18.88 19.52 -0.98
CA PRO A 122 -17.59 18.85 -1.15
C PRO A 122 -17.41 18.10 -2.48
N LEU A 123 -18.48 17.51 -3.01
CA LEU A 123 -18.45 16.77 -4.27
C LEU A 123 -18.68 17.64 -5.50
N TYR A 124 -18.89 18.94 -5.37
CA TYR A 124 -19.23 19.80 -6.52
C TYR A 124 -18.24 19.65 -7.67
N SER A 125 -16.96 19.79 -7.40
CA SER A 125 -15.90 19.77 -8.43
C SER A 125 -15.83 18.44 -9.17
N ILE A 126 -15.93 17.31 -8.48
CA ILE A 126 -15.85 15.98 -9.12
C ILE A 126 -17.13 15.67 -9.91
N VAL A 127 -18.29 16.05 -9.39
CA VAL A 127 -19.58 15.90 -10.09
C VAL A 127 -19.62 16.82 -11.31
N GLN A 128 -19.17 18.07 -11.18
CA GLN A 128 -19.09 19.01 -12.31
C GLN A 128 -18.21 18.47 -13.44
N ARG A 129 -17.04 17.89 -13.14
CA ARG A 129 -16.19 17.26 -14.16
C ARG A 129 -16.89 16.12 -14.93
N ILE A 130 -17.80 15.39 -14.26
CA ILE A 130 -18.60 14.36 -14.96
C ILE A 130 -19.58 14.99 -15.93
N TYR A 131 -20.23 16.11 -15.55
CA TYR A 131 -21.10 16.86 -16.45
C TYR A 131 -20.33 17.47 -17.62
N ASP A 132 -19.23 18.15 -17.36
CA ASP A 132 -18.37 18.80 -18.38
C ASP A 132 -17.87 17.78 -19.41
N SER A 133 -17.63 16.53 -19.01
CA SER A 133 -17.22 15.46 -19.92
C SER A 133 -18.22 15.16 -21.04
N ALA A 134 -19.48 15.53 -20.83
CA ALA A 134 -20.58 15.30 -21.77
C ALA A 134 -21.17 16.59 -22.35
N ASP A 135 -20.63 17.77 -22.01
CA ASP A 135 -21.21 19.07 -22.43
C ASP A 135 -21.18 19.31 -23.93
N ARG A 136 -20.28 18.65 -24.65
CA ARG A 136 -20.18 18.76 -26.13
C ARG A 136 -21.23 17.93 -26.86
N LEU A 137 -22.00 17.12 -26.15
CA LEU A 137 -23.01 16.25 -26.72
C LEU A 137 -24.40 16.90 -26.58
N GLU A 138 -25.22 16.74 -27.60
CA GLU A 138 -26.65 17.09 -27.52
C GLU A 138 -27.35 16.24 -26.47
N GLN A 139 -28.51 16.73 -26.02
CA GLN A 139 -29.31 15.98 -25.03
C GLN A 139 -29.75 14.63 -25.61
N GLY A 140 -29.87 13.62 -24.75
CA GLY A 140 -30.34 12.31 -25.15
C GLY A 140 -29.55 11.15 -24.54
N VAL A 141 -29.74 9.99 -25.11
CA VAL A 141 -29.15 8.73 -24.62
C VAL A 141 -27.61 8.79 -24.64
N GLU A 142 -27.03 9.40 -25.66
CA GLU A 142 -25.59 9.47 -25.85
C GLU A 142 -24.92 10.32 -24.75
N LYS A 143 -25.50 11.46 -24.40
CA LYS A 143 -25.04 12.30 -23.29
C LYS A 143 -25.11 11.56 -21.96
N GLN A 144 -26.18 10.78 -21.73
CA GLN A 144 -26.32 9.95 -20.54
C GLN A 144 -25.28 8.82 -20.47
N LEU A 145 -25.04 8.14 -21.59
CA LEU A 145 -24.02 7.08 -21.65
C LEU A 145 -22.63 7.64 -21.38
N LYS A 146 -22.32 8.84 -21.90
CA LYS A 146 -21.03 9.49 -21.64
C LYS A 146 -20.85 9.84 -20.17
N LYS A 147 -21.85 10.42 -19.51
CA LYS A 147 -21.82 10.69 -18.07
C LYS A 147 -21.63 9.40 -17.26
N GLN A 148 -22.35 8.33 -17.60
CA GLN A 148 -22.22 7.04 -16.90
C GLN A 148 -20.82 6.41 -17.10
N GLY A 149 -20.27 6.51 -18.31
CA GLY A 149 -18.92 6.06 -18.62
C GLY A 149 -17.87 6.80 -17.79
N MET A 150 -18.00 8.14 -17.70
CA MET A 150 -17.11 8.95 -16.87
C MET A 150 -17.27 8.65 -15.39
N LEU A 151 -18.50 8.49 -14.91
CA LEU A 151 -18.78 8.07 -13.53
C LEU A 151 -18.11 6.73 -13.20
N TYR A 152 -18.23 5.75 -14.11
CA TYR A 152 -17.60 4.45 -13.93
C TYR A 152 -16.08 4.58 -13.86
N TRP A 153 -15.47 5.36 -14.76
CA TRP A 153 -14.04 5.61 -14.78
C TRP A 153 -13.56 6.29 -13.50
N VAL A 154 -14.25 7.35 -13.04
CA VAL A 154 -13.94 8.02 -11.77
C VAL A 154 -14.00 7.03 -10.60
N SER A 155 -15.06 6.21 -10.54
CA SER A 155 -15.22 5.22 -9.47
C SER A 155 -14.11 4.18 -9.46
N GLU A 156 -13.65 3.76 -10.65
CA GLU A 156 -12.50 2.84 -10.78
C GLU A 156 -11.21 3.50 -10.30
N GLN A 157 -10.91 4.75 -10.72
CA GLN A 157 -9.68 5.44 -10.29
C GLN A 157 -9.67 5.71 -8.78
N VAL A 158 -10.78 6.21 -8.24
CA VAL A 158 -10.90 6.50 -6.81
C VAL A 158 -10.82 5.22 -5.97
N SER A 159 -11.39 4.11 -6.44
CA SER A 159 -11.28 2.82 -5.73
C SER A 159 -9.84 2.31 -5.67
N ARG A 160 -9.06 2.51 -6.73
CA ARG A 160 -7.61 2.21 -6.74
C ARG A 160 -6.88 3.07 -5.72
N LEU A 161 -7.15 4.38 -5.77
CA LEU A 161 -6.51 5.35 -4.89
C LEU A 161 -6.79 5.04 -3.40
N PHE A 162 -8.05 4.75 -3.04
CA PHE A 162 -8.40 4.38 -1.68
C PHE A 162 -7.77 3.05 -1.23
N SER A 163 -7.66 2.07 -2.15
CA SER A 163 -6.93 0.84 -1.85
C SER A 163 -5.45 1.11 -1.54
N HIS A 164 -4.81 2.02 -2.29
CA HIS A 164 -3.44 2.47 -2.00
C HIS A 164 -3.35 3.23 -0.67
N TYR A 165 -4.30 4.10 -0.37
CA TYR A 165 -4.31 4.80 0.92
C TYR A 165 -4.41 3.84 2.10
N MET A 166 -5.22 2.78 2.01
CA MET A 166 -5.29 1.76 3.04
C MET A 166 -3.96 1.03 3.25
N GLU A 167 -3.16 0.85 2.21
CA GLU A 167 -1.87 0.18 2.29
C GLU A 167 -0.72 1.11 2.76
N TYR A 168 -0.76 2.40 2.37
CA TYR A 168 0.36 3.33 2.59
C TYR A 168 0.06 4.50 3.53
N ARG A 169 -1.21 4.81 3.80
CA ARG A 169 -1.63 6.00 4.54
C ARG A 169 -2.56 5.71 5.72
N GLY A 170 -2.69 4.46 6.09
CA GLY A 170 -3.56 3.99 7.18
C GLY A 170 -2.85 3.65 8.48
N HIS A 171 -1.53 3.89 8.60
CA HIS A 171 -0.75 3.48 9.76
C HIS A 171 0.24 4.56 10.21
N CYS A 172 0.27 4.81 11.52
CA CYS A 172 1.25 5.72 12.11
C CYS A 172 2.59 4.99 12.33
N GLN A 173 3.62 5.38 11.61
CA GLN A 173 4.97 4.82 11.76
C GLN A 173 5.68 5.25 13.04
N LYS A 174 5.24 6.36 13.67
CA LYS A 174 5.87 6.95 14.86
C LYS A 174 5.20 6.54 16.17
N ASN A 175 4.19 5.66 16.11
CA ASN A 175 3.37 5.26 17.28
C ASN A 175 2.80 6.44 18.07
N CYS A 176 2.40 7.51 17.38
CA CYS A 176 1.76 8.64 18.03
C CYS A 176 0.43 8.22 18.65
N PRO A 177 0.00 8.84 19.76
CA PRO A 177 -1.36 8.71 20.24
C PRO A 177 -2.37 9.05 19.13
N ALA A 178 -3.45 8.25 19.03
CA ALA A 178 -4.39 8.33 17.92
C ALA A 178 -4.98 9.74 17.69
N ASN A 179 -5.28 10.44 18.79
CA ASN A 179 -5.85 11.79 18.77
C ASN A 179 -4.84 12.90 18.41
N LEU A 180 -3.53 12.61 18.44
CA LEU A 180 -2.44 13.57 18.20
C LEU A 180 -1.62 13.24 16.95
N CYS A 181 -2.01 12.22 16.19
CA CYS A 181 -1.26 11.77 15.04
C CYS A 181 -1.50 12.67 13.81
N ASN A 182 -0.47 13.44 13.46
CA ASN A 182 -0.40 14.23 12.22
C ASN A 182 0.61 13.64 11.20
N CYS A 183 0.91 12.35 11.33
CA CYS A 183 1.88 11.71 10.44
C CYS A 183 1.35 11.62 9.00
N PRO A 184 2.16 11.97 7.99
CA PRO A 184 1.78 11.80 6.58
C PRO A 184 1.45 10.36 6.18
N SER A 185 1.90 9.38 6.96
CA SER A 185 1.57 7.96 6.78
C SER A 185 0.19 7.57 7.31
N ASN A 186 -0.52 8.45 8.01
CA ASN A 186 -1.79 8.14 8.67
C ASN A 186 -2.93 9.13 8.31
N TRP A 187 -3.13 9.36 7.02
CA TRP A 187 -4.20 10.23 6.54
C TRP A 187 -5.59 9.72 6.88
N LEU A 188 -5.77 8.40 6.82
CA LEU A 188 -7.08 7.80 6.98
C LEU A 188 -7.65 8.01 8.39
N GLN A 189 -6.78 8.12 9.40
CA GLN A 189 -7.22 8.46 10.74
C GLN A 189 -7.70 9.92 10.85
N ALA A 190 -6.99 10.87 10.22
CA ALA A 190 -7.44 12.26 10.19
C ALA A 190 -8.80 12.36 9.47
N TRP A 191 -8.93 11.70 8.35
CA TRP A 191 -10.20 11.65 7.60
C TRP A 191 -11.30 10.94 8.39
N GLY A 192 -10.98 9.88 9.15
CA GLY A 192 -11.93 9.23 10.08
C GLY A 192 -12.52 10.20 11.11
N GLN A 193 -11.74 11.18 11.55
CA GLN A 193 -12.14 12.25 12.45
C GLN A 193 -12.69 13.50 11.71
N ASN A 194 -12.91 13.41 10.41
CA ASN A 194 -13.29 14.51 9.51
C ASN A 194 -12.34 15.73 9.57
N LYS A 195 -11.07 15.48 9.89
CA LYS A 195 -10.04 16.53 9.92
C LYS A 195 -9.41 16.68 8.54
N PRO A 196 -9.28 17.92 8.01
CA PRO A 196 -8.56 18.16 6.78
C PRO A 196 -7.07 17.85 6.96
N LEU A 197 -6.41 17.43 5.88
CA LEU A 197 -4.97 17.24 5.86
C LEU A 197 -4.27 18.60 5.77
N PRO A 198 -3.08 18.74 6.38
CA PRO A 198 -2.29 19.97 6.30
C PRO A 198 -1.59 20.08 4.94
N ILE A 199 -2.37 20.36 3.88
CA ILE A 199 -1.92 20.33 2.48
C ILE A 199 -0.71 21.24 2.26
N GLU A 200 -0.75 22.48 2.78
CA GLU A 200 0.38 23.42 2.64
C GLU A 200 1.68 22.82 3.21
N GLN A 201 1.60 22.22 4.41
CA GLN A 201 2.80 21.64 5.05
C GLN A 201 3.33 20.41 4.29
N MET A 202 2.49 19.71 3.56
CA MET A 202 2.90 18.55 2.76
C MET A 202 3.75 18.97 1.56
N PHE A 203 3.45 20.13 0.97
CA PHE A 203 4.19 20.68 -0.15
C PHE A 203 5.46 21.46 0.27
N PHE A 204 5.46 22.09 1.44
CA PHE A 204 6.61 22.88 1.91
C PHE A 204 7.92 22.10 2.07
N LYS A 205 7.85 20.78 2.23
CA LYS A 205 9.05 19.94 2.28
C LYS A 205 9.81 19.90 0.95
N THR A 206 9.20 20.29 -0.15
CA THR A 206 9.82 20.27 -1.48
C THR A 206 10.53 21.57 -1.87
N ASN A 207 10.54 22.59 -1.00
CA ASN A 207 11.17 23.91 -1.25
C ASN A 207 10.79 24.57 -2.59
N SER A 208 9.72 24.16 -3.25
CA SER A 208 9.22 24.78 -4.47
C SER A 208 8.12 25.78 -4.14
N GLU A 209 8.15 26.93 -4.77
CA GLU A 209 6.99 27.83 -4.78
C GLU A 209 5.84 27.11 -5.49
N ILE A 210 4.83 26.73 -4.74
CA ILE A 210 3.64 26.10 -5.28
C ILE A 210 2.70 27.22 -5.68
N SER A 211 2.21 27.16 -6.94
CA SER A 211 1.24 28.14 -7.38
C SER A 211 -0.05 28.02 -6.55
N GLU A 212 -0.70 29.14 -6.29
CA GLU A 212 -2.02 29.19 -5.62
C GLU A 212 -3.03 28.27 -6.31
N PHE A 213 -2.96 28.15 -7.63
CA PHE A 213 -3.79 27.25 -8.42
C PHE A 213 -3.56 25.78 -8.03
N THR A 214 -2.31 25.34 -7.90
CA THR A 214 -1.98 23.97 -7.52
C THR A 214 -2.44 23.67 -6.09
N LEU A 215 -2.27 24.64 -5.19
CA LEU A 215 -2.70 24.52 -3.80
C LEU A 215 -4.23 24.41 -3.71
N HIS A 216 -4.96 25.26 -4.45
CA HIS A 216 -6.40 25.21 -4.53
C HIS A 216 -6.91 23.87 -5.04
N GLN A 217 -6.32 23.34 -6.14
CA GLN A 217 -6.67 22.01 -6.66
C GLN A 217 -6.40 20.90 -5.64
N ALA A 218 -5.31 20.99 -4.87
CA ALA A 218 -4.99 19.99 -3.85
C ALA A 218 -6.00 20.01 -2.70
N HIS A 219 -6.48 21.19 -2.29
CA HIS A 219 -7.54 21.32 -1.30
C HIS A 219 -8.86 20.77 -1.80
N GLU A 220 -9.23 21.06 -3.04
CA GLU A 220 -10.44 20.47 -3.64
C GLU A 220 -10.37 18.95 -3.69
N LEU A 221 -9.23 18.39 -4.14
CA LEU A 221 -9.01 16.95 -4.20
C LEU A 221 -9.11 16.30 -2.81
N GLU A 222 -8.53 16.92 -1.79
CA GLU A 222 -8.63 16.45 -0.40
C GLU A 222 -10.07 16.48 0.10
N THR A 223 -10.77 17.57 -0.13
CA THR A 223 -12.12 17.80 0.39
C THR A 223 -13.11 16.74 -0.10
N TRP A 224 -13.18 16.48 -1.42
CA TRP A 224 -14.12 15.49 -1.93
C TRP A 224 -13.66 14.04 -1.62
N GLN A 225 -12.36 13.76 -1.54
CA GLN A 225 -11.86 12.44 -1.15
C GLN A 225 -12.16 12.15 0.32
N ARG A 226 -11.94 13.12 1.21
CA ARG A 226 -12.29 13.01 2.63
C ARG A 226 -13.78 12.76 2.82
N TRP A 227 -14.62 13.49 2.10
CA TRP A 227 -16.08 13.29 2.16
C TRP A 227 -16.47 11.87 1.69
N LEU A 228 -15.95 11.41 0.55
CA LEU A 228 -16.21 10.06 0.06
C LEU A 228 -15.69 8.98 1.02
N TRP A 229 -14.54 9.21 1.64
CA TRP A 229 -14.01 8.31 2.64
C TRP A 229 -14.96 8.16 3.82
N GLN A 230 -15.46 9.26 4.36
CA GLN A 230 -16.42 9.29 5.46
C GLN A 230 -17.71 8.53 5.12
N GLU A 231 -18.33 8.87 4.00
CA GLU A 231 -19.62 8.32 3.61
C GLU A 231 -19.55 6.83 3.18
N VAL A 232 -18.48 6.43 2.56
CA VAL A 232 -18.41 5.13 1.89
C VAL A 232 -17.59 4.11 2.65
N PHE A 233 -16.62 4.56 3.46
CA PHE A 233 -15.56 3.63 3.92
C PHE A 233 -15.21 3.67 5.38
N HIS A 234 -15.45 4.73 6.10
CA HIS A 234 -14.91 4.92 7.44
C HIS A 234 -15.24 3.74 8.37
N GLN A 235 -16.49 3.31 8.41
CA GLN A 235 -16.94 2.21 9.25
C GLN A 235 -16.24 0.88 8.92
N ASP A 236 -16.06 0.60 7.63
CA ASP A 236 -15.39 -0.62 7.19
C ASP A 236 -13.90 -0.61 7.58
N PHE A 237 -13.26 0.54 7.49
CA PHE A 237 -11.86 0.69 7.89
C PHE A 237 -11.68 0.51 9.40
N GLU A 238 -12.59 1.05 10.22
CA GLU A 238 -12.61 0.81 11.66
C GLU A 238 -12.80 -0.67 11.99
N GLN A 239 -13.68 -1.37 11.27
CA GLN A 239 -13.84 -2.81 11.43
C GLN A 239 -12.56 -3.57 11.08
N MET A 240 -11.86 -3.18 10.02
CA MET A 240 -10.56 -3.78 9.65
C MET A 240 -9.53 -3.58 10.76
N GLN A 241 -9.45 -2.39 11.35
CA GLN A 241 -8.55 -2.09 12.47
C GLN A 241 -8.93 -2.88 13.72
N SER A 242 -10.22 -3.05 14.00
CA SER A 242 -10.70 -3.85 15.11
C SER A 242 -10.31 -5.33 14.96
N ILE A 243 -10.42 -5.90 13.76
CA ILE A 243 -9.98 -7.28 13.48
C ILE A 243 -8.47 -7.43 13.69
N ASP A 244 -7.67 -6.48 13.20
CA ASP A 244 -6.22 -6.49 13.44
C ASP A 244 -5.89 -6.43 14.93
N ALA A 245 -6.54 -5.55 15.68
CA ALA A 245 -6.34 -5.42 17.11
C ALA A 245 -6.69 -6.73 17.86
N MET A 246 -7.84 -7.34 17.60
CA MET A 246 -8.24 -8.61 18.20
C MET A 246 -7.26 -9.74 17.89
N PHE A 247 -6.72 -9.80 16.68
CA PHE A 247 -5.72 -10.80 16.31
C PHE A 247 -4.46 -10.65 17.16
N TRP A 248 -3.97 -9.42 17.31
CA TRP A 248 -2.77 -9.17 18.10
C TRP A 248 -3.00 -9.35 19.59
N GLU A 249 -4.16 -9.00 20.13
CA GLU A 249 -4.51 -9.29 21.53
C GLU A 249 -4.38 -10.79 21.86
N ILE A 250 -4.84 -11.68 20.96
CA ILE A 250 -4.74 -13.12 21.17
C ILE A 250 -3.28 -13.58 21.14
N LEU A 251 -2.45 -13.02 20.23
CA LEU A 251 -1.04 -13.40 20.13
C LEU A 251 -0.18 -12.82 21.26
N ASP A 252 -0.54 -11.66 21.77
CA ASP A 252 0.18 -11.04 22.88
C ASP A 252 -0.14 -11.71 24.23
N ASP A 253 -1.34 -12.29 24.38
CA ASP A 253 -1.76 -13.03 25.57
C ASP A 253 -1.05 -14.40 25.65
N PRO A 254 -0.22 -14.68 26.67
CA PRO A 254 0.55 -15.91 26.77
C PRO A 254 -0.31 -17.19 26.81
N GLU A 255 -1.52 -17.14 27.39
CA GLU A 255 -2.40 -18.29 27.49
C GLU A 255 -3.08 -18.63 26.18
N ARG A 256 -3.66 -17.58 25.50
CA ARG A 256 -4.34 -17.72 24.21
C ARG A 256 -3.37 -17.97 23.06
N ARG A 257 -2.16 -17.43 23.13
CA ARG A 257 -1.09 -17.56 22.13
C ARG A 257 -0.82 -19.02 21.76
N LYS A 258 -0.69 -19.90 22.76
CA LYS A 258 -0.35 -21.31 22.50
C LYS A 258 -1.36 -22.02 21.62
N ALA A 259 -2.64 -21.71 21.77
CA ALA A 259 -3.71 -22.23 20.93
C ALA A 259 -3.71 -21.57 19.54
N ALA A 260 -3.46 -20.27 19.45
CA ALA A 260 -3.37 -19.52 18.21
C ALA A 260 -2.20 -19.98 17.32
N LEU A 261 -1.02 -20.19 17.90
CA LEU A 261 0.17 -20.66 17.16
C LEU A 261 0.01 -22.07 16.58
N LYS A 262 -0.86 -22.91 17.13
CA LYS A 262 -1.19 -24.21 16.52
C LYS A 262 -1.98 -24.06 15.20
N LYS A 263 -2.69 -22.94 15.04
CA LYS A 263 -3.51 -22.63 13.85
C LYS A 263 -2.73 -21.85 12.78
N LEU A 264 -1.64 -21.20 13.18
CA LEU A 264 -0.75 -20.48 12.27
C LEU A 264 0.31 -21.44 11.69
N PRO A 265 0.82 -21.16 10.47
CA PRO A 265 1.97 -21.89 9.94
C PRO A 265 3.20 -21.63 10.82
N SER A 266 4.03 -22.64 11.02
CA SER A 266 5.29 -22.48 11.75
C SER A 266 6.32 -21.62 10.99
N GLN A 267 6.19 -21.58 9.66
CA GLN A 267 7.05 -20.82 8.77
C GLN A 267 6.25 -20.23 7.59
N LEU A 268 6.69 -19.08 7.10
CA LEU A 268 6.17 -18.40 5.93
C LEU A 268 7.34 -18.10 4.99
N VAL A 269 7.19 -18.44 3.72
CA VAL A 269 8.19 -18.13 2.69
C VAL A 269 7.66 -17.03 1.76
N ILE A 270 8.39 -15.95 1.66
CA ILE A 270 8.10 -14.82 0.75
C ILE A 270 9.11 -14.84 -0.37
N PHE A 271 8.65 -15.06 -1.61
CA PHE A 271 9.52 -15.22 -2.77
C PHE A 271 9.42 -14.04 -3.71
N THR A 272 10.51 -13.31 -3.87
CA THR A 272 10.73 -12.23 -4.85
C THR A 272 9.67 -11.12 -4.89
N LEU A 273 9.09 -10.74 -3.76
CA LEU A 273 8.24 -9.56 -3.70
C LEU A 273 9.09 -8.29 -3.86
N LEU A 274 8.64 -7.40 -4.76
CA LEU A 274 9.31 -6.13 -5.07
C LEU A 274 8.76 -4.97 -4.25
N ASP A 275 7.50 -5.06 -3.79
CA ASP A 275 6.82 -4.00 -3.06
C ASP A 275 6.29 -4.51 -1.73
N LEU A 276 6.68 -3.83 -0.66
CA LEU A 276 6.29 -4.12 0.72
C LEU A 276 5.68 -2.86 1.35
N PRO A 277 4.37 -2.64 1.19
CA PRO A 277 3.71 -1.51 1.81
C PRO A 277 3.96 -1.43 3.32
N PRO A 278 4.11 -0.22 3.90
CA PRO A 278 4.48 -0.04 5.31
C PRO A 278 3.62 -0.80 6.30
N MET A 279 2.31 -0.87 6.08
CA MET A 279 1.39 -1.63 6.94
C MET A 279 1.65 -3.13 6.88
N GLN A 280 1.94 -3.65 5.69
CA GLN A 280 2.24 -5.08 5.51
C GLN A 280 3.60 -5.43 6.09
N LEU A 281 4.59 -4.53 5.97
CA LEU A 281 5.89 -4.70 6.61
C LEU A 281 5.77 -4.70 8.14
N ALA A 282 4.96 -3.81 8.71
CA ALA A 282 4.68 -3.78 10.15
C ALA A 282 4.02 -5.08 10.63
N PHE A 283 3.05 -5.60 9.87
CA PHE A 283 2.42 -6.89 10.13
C PHE A 283 3.46 -8.03 10.13
N LEU A 284 4.31 -8.13 9.10
CA LEU A 284 5.34 -9.16 9.01
C LEU A 284 6.37 -9.06 10.15
N ARG A 285 6.81 -7.84 10.50
CA ARG A 285 7.74 -7.60 11.61
C ARG A 285 7.17 -8.11 12.93
N ARG A 286 5.90 -7.84 13.22
CA ARG A 286 5.25 -8.30 14.43
C ARG A 286 5.01 -9.81 14.38
N LEU A 287 4.56 -10.35 13.25
CA LEU A 287 4.34 -11.78 13.06
C LEU A 287 5.63 -12.59 13.17
N GLY A 288 6.78 -12.06 12.75
CA GLY A 288 8.09 -12.68 12.87
C GLY A 288 8.55 -12.93 14.31
N GLN A 289 7.89 -12.32 15.30
CA GLN A 289 8.11 -12.66 16.71
C GLN A 289 7.47 -14.00 17.10
N TYR A 290 6.51 -14.49 16.31
CA TYR A 290 5.71 -15.68 16.58
C TYR A 290 5.93 -16.85 15.64
N ILE A 291 6.36 -16.59 14.39
CA ILE A 291 6.68 -17.61 13.38
C ILE A 291 7.99 -17.27 12.68
N ASP A 292 8.60 -18.25 12.00
CA ASP A 292 9.77 -17.98 11.15
C ASP A 292 9.33 -17.45 9.78
N ILE A 293 9.88 -16.31 9.33
CA ILE A 293 9.58 -15.70 8.04
C ILE A 293 10.86 -15.66 7.22
N TYR A 294 10.83 -16.30 6.04
CA TYR A 294 11.94 -16.31 5.08
C TYR A 294 11.60 -15.41 3.90
N ILE A 295 12.34 -14.33 3.75
CA ILE A 295 12.21 -13.40 2.63
C ILE A 295 13.34 -13.68 1.64
N LEU A 296 12.99 -14.23 0.48
CA LEU A 296 13.91 -14.54 -0.59
C LEU A 296 13.86 -13.38 -1.59
N HIS A 297 14.86 -12.52 -1.50
CA HIS A 297 14.87 -11.28 -2.29
C HIS A 297 15.79 -11.43 -3.50
N TYR A 298 15.19 -11.27 -4.69
CA TYR A 298 15.94 -11.18 -5.93
C TYR A 298 16.50 -9.78 -6.10
N ASN A 299 17.84 -9.69 -6.08
CA ASN A 299 18.53 -8.43 -6.34
C ASN A 299 19.25 -8.53 -7.69
N PRO A 300 18.85 -7.75 -8.70
CA PRO A 300 19.41 -7.85 -10.05
C PRO A 300 20.86 -7.32 -10.16
N SER A 301 21.36 -6.62 -9.15
CA SER A 301 22.68 -5.99 -9.15
C SER A 301 23.59 -6.51 -8.05
N GLN A 302 24.90 -6.63 -8.31
CA GLN A 302 25.93 -6.91 -7.29
C GLN A 302 26.23 -5.66 -6.48
N GLU A 303 26.08 -4.50 -7.11
CA GLU A 303 26.33 -3.23 -6.46
C GLU A 303 25.06 -2.78 -5.72
N TYR A 304 25.24 -1.93 -4.74
CA TYR A 304 24.15 -1.29 -4.04
C TYR A 304 23.42 -0.34 -5.00
N TRP A 305 22.21 -0.71 -5.39
CA TRP A 305 21.43 0.01 -6.39
C TRP A 305 20.24 0.79 -5.81
N ALA A 306 20.02 0.71 -4.48
CA ALA A 306 18.93 1.43 -3.83
C ALA A 306 19.01 2.95 -4.04
N ASP A 307 20.22 3.48 -4.28
CA ASP A 307 20.45 4.89 -4.62
C ASP A 307 20.45 5.16 -6.14
N SER A 308 20.23 4.11 -6.96
CA SER A 308 20.14 4.28 -8.41
C SER A 308 18.87 5.02 -8.76
N VAL A 309 19.02 6.20 -9.31
CA VAL A 309 17.92 7.05 -9.73
C VAL A 309 17.92 7.10 -11.25
N ASP A 310 16.73 7.10 -11.88
CA ASP A 310 16.60 7.33 -13.32
C ASP A 310 17.42 8.57 -13.71
N PRO A 311 18.40 8.45 -14.63
CA PRO A 311 19.26 9.57 -15.03
C PRO A 311 18.47 10.80 -15.52
N ASN A 312 17.34 10.59 -16.18
CA ASN A 312 16.48 11.67 -16.67
C ASN A 312 15.74 12.37 -15.50
N TRP A 313 15.35 11.62 -14.47
CA TRP A 313 14.77 12.18 -13.27
C TRP A 313 15.83 12.96 -12.50
N LYS A 314 17.02 12.39 -12.32
CA LYS A 314 18.14 13.02 -11.63
C LYS A 314 18.54 14.33 -12.32
N ALA A 315 18.68 14.33 -13.63
CA ALA A 315 19.01 15.51 -14.39
C ALA A 315 17.98 16.65 -14.19
N ARG A 316 16.68 16.32 -14.23
CA ARG A 316 15.61 17.31 -13.96
C ARG A 316 15.63 17.80 -12.52
N TYR A 317 15.88 16.91 -11.58
CA TYR A 317 15.98 17.25 -10.17
C TYR A 317 17.17 18.16 -9.90
N ASP A 318 18.36 17.84 -10.44
CA ASP A 318 19.58 18.62 -10.29
C ASP A 318 19.43 20.04 -10.89
N VAL A 319 18.78 20.17 -12.04
CA VAL A 319 18.44 21.48 -12.63
C VAL A 319 17.55 22.28 -11.67
N GLY A 320 16.48 21.69 -11.18
CA GLY A 320 15.57 22.36 -10.26
C GLY A 320 16.22 22.73 -8.91
N VAL A 321 17.18 21.93 -8.42
CA VAL A 321 17.96 22.24 -7.21
C VAL A 321 18.93 23.40 -7.50
N LYS A 322 19.59 23.39 -8.65
CA LYS A 322 20.50 24.46 -9.10
C LYS A 322 19.77 25.80 -9.23
N GLU A 323 18.63 25.80 -9.89
CA GLU A 323 17.81 27.01 -10.06
C GLU A 323 17.37 27.61 -8.71
N ARG A 324 16.98 26.77 -7.76
CA ARG A 324 16.58 27.18 -6.41
C ARG A 324 17.75 27.74 -5.61
N PHE A 325 18.94 27.12 -5.73
CA PHE A 325 20.15 27.63 -5.08
C PHE A 325 20.51 29.02 -5.61
N ILE A 326 20.50 29.21 -6.94
CA ILE A 326 20.79 30.49 -7.59
C ILE A 326 19.74 31.54 -7.19
N ALA A 327 18.47 31.20 -7.16
CA ALA A 327 17.40 32.12 -6.74
C ALA A 327 17.56 32.59 -5.28
N LYS A 328 18.03 31.72 -4.39
CA LYS A 328 18.32 32.08 -2.99
C LYS A 328 19.65 32.83 -2.81
N ASN A 329 20.61 32.63 -3.72
CA ASN A 329 21.95 33.18 -3.66
C ASN A 329 22.31 33.88 -4.98
N PRO A 330 21.68 35.03 -5.32
CA PRO A 330 21.82 35.67 -6.64
C PRO A 330 23.25 36.14 -6.96
N LYS A 331 24.14 36.17 -5.96
CA LYS A 331 25.56 36.52 -6.13
C LYS A 331 26.50 35.30 -6.15
N ALA A 332 25.97 34.09 -6.09
CA ALA A 332 26.78 32.87 -6.11
C ALA A 332 27.41 32.65 -7.49
N GLY A 333 28.72 32.44 -7.51
CA GLY A 333 29.46 32.05 -8.72
C GLY A 333 29.46 30.54 -8.96
N ASP A 334 30.03 30.10 -10.09
CA ASP A 334 30.10 28.69 -10.46
C ASP A 334 30.83 27.82 -9.41
N ALA A 335 31.83 28.40 -8.70
CA ALA A 335 32.54 27.71 -7.61
C ALA A 335 31.61 27.41 -6.44
N ASP A 336 30.74 28.35 -6.05
CA ASP A 336 29.78 28.17 -4.96
C ASP A 336 28.72 27.14 -5.29
N ILE A 337 28.28 27.13 -6.54
CA ILE A 337 27.31 26.14 -7.06
C ILE A 337 27.94 24.75 -7.03
N THR A 338 29.19 24.60 -7.48
CA THR A 338 29.90 23.32 -7.48
C THR A 338 30.10 22.79 -6.06
N LYS A 339 30.51 23.68 -5.11
CA LYS A 339 30.66 23.31 -3.73
C LYS A 339 29.35 22.88 -3.08
N PHE A 340 28.25 23.59 -3.36
CA PHE A 340 26.91 23.23 -2.90
C PHE A 340 26.51 21.82 -3.36
N PHE A 341 26.73 21.49 -4.64
CA PHE A 341 26.41 20.16 -5.16
C PHE A 341 27.29 19.06 -4.56
N GLN A 342 28.57 19.32 -4.31
CA GLN A 342 29.44 18.37 -3.64
C GLN A 342 28.98 18.09 -2.20
N GLU A 343 28.66 19.13 -1.43
CA GLU A 343 28.14 19.00 -0.06
C GLU A 343 26.75 18.35 -0.03
N PHE A 344 25.88 18.68 -1.00
CA PHE A 344 24.55 18.09 -1.14
C PHE A 344 24.62 16.59 -1.43
N THR A 345 25.51 16.16 -2.34
CA THR A 345 25.73 14.77 -2.68
C THR A 345 26.29 13.98 -1.50
N LEU A 346 27.24 14.57 -0.75
CA LEU A 346 27.81 13.94 0.45
C LEU A 346 26.75 13.76 1.55
N ASN A 347 25.91 14.77 1.78
CA ASN A 347 24.83 14.70 2.78
C ASN A 347 23.73 13.73 2.38
N PHE A 348 23.42 13.62 1.08
CA PHE A 348 22.45 12.67 0.58
C PHE A 348 22.93 11.22 0.80
N ASN A 349 24.21 10.95 0.52
CA ASN A 349 24.80 9.64 0.75
C ASN A 349 24.92 9.30 2.26
N ALA A 350 25.10 10.27 3.13
CA ALA A 350 25.13 10.07 4.58
C ALA A 350 23.74 9.71 5.15
N ILE A 351 22.66 10.31 4.62
CA ILE A 351 21.28 10.04 5.06
C ILE A 351 20.81 8.65 4.61
N THR A 352 21.38 8.10 3.54
CA THR A 352 21.01 6.78 3.03
C THR A 352 21.79 5.63 3.68
N GLN A 353 22.82 5.92 4.47
CA GLN A 353 23.63 4.93 5.22
C GLN A 353 23.14 4.68 6.66
N GLU A 354 22.22 5.47 7.20
CA GLU A 354 21.52 5.23 8.48
C GLU A 354 20.14 4.56 8.25
#